data_be13be49b23d066df3fe12fbd6c17d8d
#
_entry.id   be13be49b23d066df3fe12fbd6c17d8d
#
_cell.length_a   1.000
_cell.length_b   1.000
_cell.length_c   1.000
_cell.angle_alpha   90.00
_cell.angle_beta   90.00
_cell.angle_gamma   90.00
#
_symmetry.space_group_name_H-M   'P 1'
#
loop_
_entity.id
_entity.type
_entity.pdbx_description
1 polymer ?
#
loop_
_entity_poly.entity_id
_entity_poly.type
_entity_poly.pdbx_seq_one_letter_code
_entity_poly.pdbx_strand_id
1 'polypeptide(L)'
;RYKLPEDMMDDLSLATHQGRSVFDDADLDKYTTKDVLQAEQYMIEGFNKTANVGYAHGEGEKWLDRWNERKQAQGGYPLAEDQKKAAAYALENPRLVSSIIGPAGTGKTTTMKAVAEAWQARYGAGSVLGLATSHKAVEELRNSIGCDSKTIAMLMALNDPERIKAEIQQEGRL
;
A
#
# COMPACT_ATOMS: atom_id res chain seq x y z
N ARG A 1 -0.86 -1.48 -30.19
CA ARG A 1 0.50 -0.91 -30.16
C ARG A 1 0.41 0.38 -29.37
N TYR A 2 0.89 0.40 -28.15
CA TYR A 2 0.90 1.60 -27.32
C TYR A 2 2.25 2.28 -27.49
N LYS A 3 2.27 3.54 -27.92
CA LYS A 3 3.46 4.41 -27.87
C LYS A 3 3.39 5.20 -26.57
N LEU A 4 4.53 5.42 -25.93
CA LEU A 4 4.64 6.39 -24.83
C LEU A 4 4.16 7.76 -25.32
N PRO A 5 3.50 8.56 -24.47
CA PRO A 5 3.10 9.92 -24.80
C PRO A 5 4.29 10.73 -25.31
N GLU A 6 4.10 11.53 -26.35
CA GLU A 6 5.17 12.31 -26.99
C GLU A 6 5.83 13.30 -26.04
N ASP A 7 5.10 13.78 -25.03
CA ASP A 7 5.60 14.68 -23.97
C ASP A 7 6.62 14.04 -23.02
N MET A 8 6.66 12.71 -22.92
CA MET A 8 7.74 12.00 -22.19
C MET A 8 9.01 11.79 -23.02
N MET A 9 8.98 12.07 -24.31
CA MET A 9 10.12 11.90 -25.22
C MET A 9 11.02 13.13 -25.26
N ASP A 10 10.55 14.29 -24.82
CA ASP A 10 11.28 15.57 -24.90
C ASP A 10 12.21 15.82 -23.69
N ASP A 11 12.23 14.95 -22.68
CA ASP A 11 13.18 15.06 -21.58
C ASP A 11 14.56 14.53 -22.00
N LEU A 12 15.46 15.45 -22.34
CA LEU A 12 16.85 15.16 -22.73
C LEU A 12 17.64 14.34 -21.70
N SER A 13 17.19 14.32 -20.43
CA SER A 13 17.79 13.49 -19.37
C SER A 13 17.53 12.00 -19.57
N LEU A 14 16.51 11.67 -20.38
CA LEU A 14 16.10 10.30 -20.70
C LEU A 14 16.59 9.87 -22.12
N ALA A 15 17.47 10.65 -22.72
CA ALA A 15 18.06 10.33 -24.02
C ALA A 15 19.46 9.70 -23.85
N THR A 16 19.75 8.70 -24.69
CA THR A 16 21.12 8.16 -24.82
C THR A 16 22.02 9.19 -25.53
N HIS A 17 23.36 9.00 -25.46
CA HIS A 17 24.34 9.83 -26.20
C HIS A 17 24.10 9.92 -27.70
N GLN A 18 23.22 9.08 -28.26
CA GLN A 18 22.82 9.08 -29.67
C GLN A 18 21.45 9.74 -29.89
N GLY A 19 20.89 10.42 -28.88
CA GLY A 19 19.61 11.13 -28.95
C GLY A 19 18.38 10.21 -29.00
N ARG A 20 18.53 8.91 -28.66
CA ARG A 20 17.40 7.98 -28.51
C ARG A 20 16.93 7.98 -27.06
N SER A 21 15.63 7.86 -26.85
CA SER A 21 15.09 7.65 -25.51
C SER A 21 15.74 6.44 -24.84
N VAL A 22 16.11 6.52 -23.56
CA VAL A 22 16.59 5.36 -22.78
C VAL A 22 15.54 4.25 -22.67
N PHE A 23 14.29 4.55 -23.00
CA PHE A 23 13.18 3.58 -23.05
C PHE A 23 12.95 3.01 -24.46
N ASP A 24 13.62 3.54 -25.48
CA ASP A 24 13.66 3.00 -26.84
C ASP A 24 14.71 1.89 -26.93
N ASP A 25 14.40 0.75 -26.36
CA ASP A 25 15.12 -0.48 -26.70
C ASP A 25 14.69 -0.85 -28.13
N ALA A 26 15.60 -0.68 -29.08
CA ALA A 26 15.33 -0.71 -30.51
C ALA A 26 14.73 -2.03 -31.05
N ASP A 27 14.60 -3.06 -30.19
CA ASP A 27 14.15 -4.40 -30.59
C ASP A 27 12.97 -4.97 -29.79
N LEU A 28 12.37 -4.23 -28.84
CA LEU A 28 11.26 -4.75 -28.04
C LEU A 28 10.03 -3.83 -28.12
N ASP A 29 9.24 -3.99 -29.19
CA ASP A 29 7.85 -3.54 -29.15
C ASP A 29 7.16 -4.17 -27.94
N LYS A 30 6.84 -3.38 -26.91
CA LYS A 30 6.11 -3.84 -25.75
C LYS A 30 4.63 -3.95 -26.10
N TYR A 31 4.12 -5.17 -26.10
CA TYR A 31 2.71 -5.45 -26.33
C TYR A 31 2.00 -5.67 -25.02
N THR A 32 0.81 -5.11 -24.90
CA THR A 32 -0.10 -5.38 -23.78
C THR A 32 -1.54 -5.49 -24.30
N THR A 33 -2.42 -6.06 -23.49
CA THR A 33 -3.84 -6.16 -23.85
C THR A 33 -4.58 -4.89 -23.42
N LYS A 34 -5.72 -4.63 -24.05
CA LYS A 34 -6.60 -3.51 -23.69
C LYS A 34 -7.04 -3.60 -22.22
N ASP A 35 -7.28 -4.80 -21.74
CA ASP A 35 -7.72 -5.03 -20.35
C ASP A 35 -6.64 -4.63 -19.35
N VAL A 36 -5.36 -4.93 -19.63
CA VAL A 36 -4.24 -4.50 -18.79
C VAL A 36 -4.13 -2.99 -18.76
N LEU A 37 -4.25 -2.31 -19.90
CA LEU A 37 -4.23 -0.84 -19.96
C LEU A 37 -5.39 -0.21 -19.18
N GLN A 38 -6.59 -0.78 -19.27
CA GLN A 38 -7.74 -0.33 -18.49
C GLN A 38 -7.53 -0.53 -16.98
N ALA A 39 -6.94 -1.65 -16.58
CA ALA A 39 -6.61 -1.91 -15.18
C ALA A 39 -5.56 -0.93 -14.65
N GLU A 40 -4.52 -0.64 -15.43
CA GLU A 40 -3.51 0.37 -15.09
C GLU A 40 -4.13 1.75 -14.94
N GLN A 41 -4.97 2.17 -15.90
CA GLN A 41 -5.68 3.45 -15.84
C GLN A 41 -6.56 3.54 -14.58
N TYR A 42 -7.31 2.50 -14.27
CA TYR A 42 -8.13 2.44 -13.07
C TYR A 42 -7.30 2.55 -11.77
N MET A 43 -6.13 1.90 -11.73
CA MET A 43 -5.21 2.04 -10.60
C MET A 43 -4.69 3.46 -10.45
N ILE A 44 -4.25 4.11 -11.55
CA ILE A 44 -3.78 5.51 -11.55
C ILE A 44 -4.88 6.45 -11.04
N GLU A 45 -6.10 6.28 -11.50
CA GLU A 45 -7.26 7.05 -11.02
C GLU A 45 -7.51 6.81 -9.53
N GLY A 46 -7.37 5.55 -9.06
CA GLY A 46 -7.48 5.19 -7.65
C GLY A 46 -6.45 5.89 -6.78
N PHE A 47 -5.19 5.97 -7.23
CA PHE A 47 -4.12 6.69 -6.52
C PHE A 47 -4.39 8.19 -6.35
N ASN A 48 -5.15 8.80 -7.26
CA ASN A 48 -5.48 10.22 -7.20
C ASN A 48 -6.74 10.52 -6.36
N LYS A 49 -7.50 9.51 -5.96
CA LYS A 49 -8.69 9.68 -5.12
C LYS A 49 -8.28 9.93 -3.66
N THR A 50 -9.06 10.75 -2.98
CA THR A 50 -8.92 11.03 -1.55
C THR A 50 -10.15 10.57 -0.79
N ALA A 51 -9.98 10.29 0.50
CA ALA A 51 -11.04 10.01 1.45
C ALA A 51 -10.79 10.78 2.74
N ASN A 52 -11.87 11.19 3.41
CA ASN A 52 -11.78 11.84 4.72
C ASN A 52 -11.66 10.80 5.84
N VAL A 53 -10.66 9.94 5.73
CA VAL A 53 -10.35 8.89 6.71
C VAL A 53 -8.89 8.98 7.09
N GLY A 54 -8.54 8.46 8.26
CA GLY A 54 -7.17 8.49 8.76
C GLY A 54 -6.98 9.47 9.90
N TYR A 55 -5.75 9.76 10.19
CA TYR A 55 -5.33 10.68 11.24
C TYR A 55 -5.17 12.10 10.65
N ALA A 56 -5.49 13.12 11.44
CA ALA A 56 -5.16 14.48 11.07
C ALA A 56 -3.62 14.67 11.09
N HIS A 57 -3.15 15.69 10.40
CA HIS A 57 -1.72 15.98 10.33
C HIS A 57 -1.08 16.13 11.72
N GLY A 58 -0.01 15.38 11.97
CA GLY A 58 0.70 15.30 13.25
C GLY A 58 0.03 14.44 14.34
N GLU A 59 -1.20 13.95 14.15
CA GLU A 59 -1.83 13.03 15.11
C GLU A 59 -1.26 11.61 14.98
N GLY A 60 -1.05 11.15 13.76
CA GLY A 60 -0.46 9.85 13.47
C GLY A 60 0.95 9.76 14.04
N GLU A 61 1.77 10.79 13.85
CA GLU A 61 3.11 10.86 14.41
C GLU A 61 3.11 10.78 15.95
N LYS A 62 2.26 11.57 16.62
CA LYS A 62 2.10 11.50 18.09
C LYS A 62 1.63 10.14 18.59
N TRP A 63 0.80 9.45 17.81
CA TRP A 63 0.39 8.09 18.17
C TRP A 63 1.57 7.12 18.06
N LEU A 64 2.40 7.25 17.02
CA LEU A 64 3.59 6.44 16.80
C LEU A 64 4.67 6.68 17.85
N ASP A 65 4.84 7.91 18.34
CA ASP A 65 5.74 8.19 19.47
C ASP A 65 5.34 7.40 20.71
N ARG A 66 4.06 7.43 21.07
CA ARG A 66 3.53 6.64 22.20
C ARG A 66 3.63 5.14 21.95
N TRP A 67 3.53 4.70 20.70
CA TRP A 67 3.72 3.30 20.32
C TRP A 67 5.18 2.89 20.53
N ASN A 68 6.14 3.71 20.11
CA ASN A 68 7.57 3.50 20.33
C ASN A 68 7.92 3.42 21.80
N GLU A 69 7.42 4.33 22.64
CA GLU A 69 7.61 4.32 24.10
C GLU A 69 7.09 3.01 24.71
N ARG A 70 5.90 2.57 24.33
CA ARG A 70 5.33 1.30 24.80
C ARG A 70 6.18 0.10 24.39
N LYS A 71 6.69 0.08 23.15
CA LYS A 71 7.55 -1.00 22.67
C LYS A 71 8.87 -1.05 23.44
N GLN A 72 9.49 0.09 23.69
CA GLN A 72 10.70 0.16 24.51
C GLN A 72 10.46 -0.31 25.94
N ALA A 73 9.37 0.11 26.56
CA ALA A 73 9.00 -0.31 27.92
C ALA A 73 8.76 -1.83 28.02
N GLN A 74 8.37 -2.48 26.92
CA GLN A 74 8.18 -3.93 26.82
C GLN A 74 9.46 -4.70 26.41
N GLY A 75 10.60 -4.01 26.32
CA GLY A 75 11.87 -4.60 25.86
C GLY A 75 11.94 -4.89 24.36
N GLY A 76 11.02 -4.33 23.57
CA GLY A 76 11.00 -4.42 22.11
C GLY A 76 11.75 -3.27 21.45
N TYR A 77 11.88 -3.35 20.13
CA TYR A 77 12.54 -2.32 19.33
C TYR A 77 11.51 -1.30 18.84
N PRO A 78 11.79 0.03 19.00
CA PRO A 78 11.00 1.09 18.41
C PRO A 78 11.17 1.11 16.89
N LEU A 79 10.28 1.79 16.20
CA LEU A 79 10.47 2.13 14.78
C LEU A 79 11.69 3.04 14.62
N ALA A 80 12.51 2.77 13.64
CA ALA A 80 13.54 3.70 13.18
C ALA A 80 12.87 4.96 12.60
N GLU A 81 13.63 6.04 12.48
CA GLU A 81 13.08 7.34 12.08
C GLU A 81 12.44 7.33 10.68
N ASP A 82 13.04 6.62 9.74
CA ASP A 82 12.50 6.42 8.38
C ASP A 82 11.22 5.57 8.38
N GLN A 83 11.18 4.53 9.20
CA GLN A 83 9.99 3.69 9.39
C GLN A 83 8.84 4.49 10.04
N LYS A 84 9.15 5.31 11.06
CA LYS A 84 8.18 6.18 11.71
C LYS A 84 7.59 7.20 10.72
N LYS A 85 8.43 7.83 9.89
CA LYS A 85 7.98 8.75 8.84
C LYS A 85 7.08 8.06 7.81
N ALA A 86 7.44 6.86 7.37
CA ALA A 86 6.63 6.08 6.43
C ALA A 86 5.27 5.70 7.05
N ALA A 87 5.25 5.28 8.32
CA ALA A 87 4.03 4.97 9.05
C ALA A 87 3.14 6.22 9.25
N ALA A 88 3.71 7.34 9.66
CA ALA A 88 2.99 8.61 9.82
C ALA A 88 2.36 9.05 8.50
N TYR A 89 3.13 8.98 7.40
CA TYR A 89 2.61 9.28 6.07
C TYR A 89 1.41 8.39 5.72
N ALA A 90 1.49 7.07 5.97
CA ALA A 90 0.40 6.15 5.67
C ALA A 90 -0.87 6.41 6.52
N LEU A 91 -0.70 6.90 7.75
CA LEU A 91 -1.81 7.24 8.66
C LEU A 91 -2.48 8.59 8.33
N GLU A 92 -1.71 9.57 7.88
CA GLU A 92 -2.13 10.97 7.71
C GLU A 92 -2.45 11.33 6.26
N ASN A 93 -2.06 10.47 5.30
CA ASN A 93 -2.31 10.72 3.89
C ASN A 93 -3.80 10.56 3.57
N PRO A 94 -4.47 11.58 3.03
CA PRO A 94 -5.88 11.50 2.69
C PRO A 94 -6.15 10.65 1.43
N ARG A 95 -5.13 10.17 0.72
CA ARG A 95 -5.31 9.36 -0.48
C ARG A 95 -5.83 7.97 -0.13
N LEU A 96 -6.69 7.43 -1.00
CA LEU A 96 -7.22 6.06 -0.84
C LEU A 96 -6.13 4.99 -0.92
N VAL A 97 -5.04 5.28 -1.64
CA VAL A 97 -3.93 4.35 -1.82
C VAL A 97 -2.64 5.00 -1.36
N SER A 98 -1.91 4.29 -0.48
CA SER A 98 -0.56 4.64 -0.07
C SER A 98 0.36 3.44 -0.30
N SER A 99 1.57 3.68 -0.77
CA SER A 99 2.55 2.64 -1.04
C SER A 99 3.79 2.82 -0.16
N ILE A 100 4.21 1.73 0.49
CA ILE A 100 5.45 1.67 1.26
C ILE A 100 6.42 0.74 0.52
N ILE A 101 7.50 1.31 0.01
CA ILE A 101 8.51 0.59 -0.76
C ILE A 101 9.81 0.56 0.05
N GLY A 102 10.50 -0.58 0.04
CA GLY A 102 11.80 -0.72 0.69
C GLY A 102 12.42 -2.08 0.43
N PRO A 103 13.75 -2.22 0.52
CA PRO A 103 14.48 -3.47 0.37
C PRO A 103 14.02 -4.56 1.36
N ALA A 104 14.43 -5.80 1.14
CA ALA A 104 14.22 -6.88 2.12
C ALA A 104 14.94 -6.54 3.43
N GLY A 105 14.33 -6.91 4.58
CA GLY A 105 14.93 -6.68 5.89
C GLY A 105 14.82 -5.26 6.46
N THR A 106 14.22 -4.31 5.76
CA THR A 106 14.07 -2.91 6.25
C THR A 106 12.94 -2.70 7.27
N GLY A 107 12.34 -3.77 7.77
CA GLY A 107 11.30 -3.69 8.79
C GLY A 107 9.93 -3.24 8.29
N LYS A 108 9.62 -3.39 6.98
CA LYS A 108 8.30 -3.06 6.41
C LYS A 108 7.14 -3.66 7.21
N THR A 109 7.28 -4.92 7.60
CA THR A 109 6.25 -5.63 8.40
C THR A 109 6.03 -4.97 9.77
N THR A 110 7.12 -4.52 10.42
CA THR A 110 7.03 -3.80 11.71
C THR A 110 6.35 -2.44 11.51
N THR A 111 6.69 -1.73 10.45
CA THR A 111 6.03 -0.48 10.06
C THR A 111 4.53 -0.69 9.82
N MET A 112 4.16 -1.71 9.03
CA MET A 112 2.76 -2.05 8.77
C MET A 112 2.01 -2.49 10.03
N LYS A 113 2.67 -3.18 10.97
CA LYS A 113 2.08 -3.51 12.26
C LYS A 113 1.72 -2.26 13.05
N ALA A 114 2.60 -1.28 13.12
CA ALA A 114 2.32 -0.02 13.81
C ALA A 114 1.15 0.73 13.16
N VAL A 115 1.09 0.76 11.82
CA VAL A 115 -0.03 1.35 11.05
C VAL A 115 -1.33 0.61 11.35
N ALA A 116 -1.33 -0.71 11.33
CA ALA A 116 -2.52 -1.52 11.60
C ALA A 116 -3.02 -1.33 13.04
N GLU A 117 -2.12 -1.35 14.04
CA GLU A 117 -2.47 -1.09 15.44
C GLU A 117 -3.04 0.33 15.64
N ALA A 118 -2.49 1.33 14.95
CA ALA A 118 -3.02 2.69 14.97
C ALA A 118 -4.44 2.76 14.39
N TRP A 119 -4.64 2.12 13.25
CA TRP A 119 -5.93 2.10 12.57
C TRP A 119 -7.00 1.40 13.41
N GLN A 120 -6.67 0.24 13.98
CA GLN A 120 -7.56 -0.49 14.89
C GLN A 120 -7.85 0.29 16.18
N ALA A 121 -6.89 1.03 16.70
CA ALA A 121 -7.10 1.90 17.86
C ALA A 121 -8.10 3.03 17.59
N ARG A 122 -8.15 3.54 16.35
CA ARG A 122 -9.06 4.61 15.94
C ARG A 122 -10.44 4.11 15.53
N TYR A 123 -10.49 3.03 14.77
CA TYR A 123 -11.72 2.56 14.11
C TYR A 123 -12.26 1.25 14.66
N GLY A 124 -11.60 0.67 15.65
CA GLY A 124 -12.00 -0.58 16.28
C GLY A 124 -11.29 -1.83 15.76
N ALA A 125 -11.38 -2.91 16.53
CA ALA A 125 -10.88 -4.21 16.11
C ALA A 125 -11.59 -4.65 14.82
N GLY A 126 -10.85 -5.24 13.88
CA GLY A 126 -11.39 -5.69 12.59
C GLY A 126 -11.46 -4.63 11.49
N SER A 127 -11.07 -3.36 11.77
CA SER A 127 -11.03 -2.30 10.75
C SER A 127 -9.88 -2.47 9.74
N VAL A 128 -8.99 -3.45 9.93
CA VAL A 128 -7.85 -3.73 9.04
C VAL A 128 -7.97 -5.15 8.51
N LEU A 129 -7.91 -5.29 7.20
CA LEU A 129 -7.88 -6.57 6.48
C LEU A 129 -6.54 -6.72 5.75
N GLY A 130 -5.79 -7.75 6.09
CA GLY A 130 -4.58 -8.13 5.39
C GLY A 130 -4.89 -8.95 4.12
N LEU A 131 -4.26 -8.61 3.01
CA LEU A 131 -4.38 -9.37 1.76
C LEU A 131 -3.02 -9.81 1.26
N ALA A 132 -2.94 -11.06 0.83
CA ALA A 132 -1.73 -11.62 0.21
C ALA A 132 -2.08 -12.59 -0.93
N THR A 133 -1.09 -12.93 -1.75
CA THR A 133 -1.26 -13.80 -2.91
C THR A 133 -1.30 -15.29 -2.56
N SER A 134 -0.74 -15.69 -1.41
CA SER A 134 -0.66 -17.10 -0.99
C SER A 134 -1.13 -17.29 0.46
N HIS A 135 -1.58 -18.51 0.78
CA HIS A 135 -1.98 -18.88 2.15
C HIS A 135 -0.84 -18.71 3.16
N LYS A 136 0.38 -19.07 2.77
CA LYS A 136 1.56 -18.89 3.63
C LYS A 136 1.77 -17.41 3.99
N ALA A 137 1.68 -16.51 3.01
CA ALA A 137 1.81 -15.07 3.24
C ALA A 137 0.65 -14.52 4.08
N VAL A 138 -0.56 -15.07 3.96
CA VAL A 138 -1.70 -14.75 4.83
C VAL A 138 -1.42 -15.11 6.29
N GLU A 139 -0.87 -16.30 6.55
CA GLU A 139 -0.47 -16.70 7.90
C GLU A 139 0.63 -15.79 8.47
N GLU A 140 1.63 -15.46 7.65
CA GLU A 140 2.69 -14.53 8.05
C GLU A 140 2.13 -13.15 8.38
N LEU A 141 1.20 -12.61 7.59
CA LEU A 141 0.50 -11.34 7.88
C LEU A 141 -0.27 -11.41 9.18
N ARG A 142 -1.07 -12.46 9.38
CA ARG A 142 -1.86 -12.65 10.61
C ARG A 142 -0.97 -12.70 11.85
N ASN A 143 0.12 -13.45 11.78
CA ASN A 143 1.03 -13.63 12.93
C ASN A 143 1.90 -12.40 13.21
N SER A 144 2.32 -11.69 12.16
CA SER A 144 3.25 -10.58 12.30
C SER A 144 2.57 -9.23 12.52
N ILE A 145 1.45 -8.98 11.84
CA ILE A 145 0.73 -7.69 11.90
C ILE A 145 -0.40 -7.75 12.94
N GLY A 146 -1.02 -8.94 13.13
CA GLY A 146 -2.12 -9.10 14.09
C GLY A 146 -3.46 -8.58 13.57
N CYS A 147 -3.67 -8.62 12.25
CA CYS A 147 -4.95 -8.32 11.61
C CYS A 147 -5.55 -9.57 10.96
N ASP A 148 -6.85 -9.56 10.77
CA ASP A 148 -7.49 -10.57 9.94
C ASP A 148 -6.92 -10.52 8.52
N SER A 149 -6.73 -11.69 7.94
CA SER A 149 -6.06 -11.78 6.65
C SER A 149 -6.67 -12.87 5.76
N LYS A 150 -6.79 -12.56 4.46
CA LYS A 150 -7.31 -13.47 3.43
C LYS A 150 -6.41 -13.45 2.19
N THR A 151 -6.54 -14.46 1.33
CA THR A 151 -5.91 -14.38 0.02
C THR A 151 -6.70 -13.44 -0.90
N ILE A 152 -5.99 -12.75 -1.80
CA ILE A 152 -6.63 -11.92 -2.83
C ILE A 152 -7.63 -12.77 -3.64
N ALA A 153 -7.28 -14.02 -3.97
CA ALA A 153 -8.16 -14.93 -4.68
C ALA A 153 -9.46 -15.22 -3.92
N MET A 154 -9.39 -15.42 -2.59
CA MET A 154 -10.60 -15.59 -1.76
C MET A 154 -11.50 -14.35 -1.80
N LEU A 155 -10.92 -13.16 -1.71
CA LEU A 155 -11.70 -11.92 -1.76
C LEU A 155 -12.33 -11.74 -3.15
N MET A 156 -11.58 -11.99 -4.22
CA MET A 156 -12.06 -11.90 -5.60
C MET A 156 -13.12 -12.95 -5.95
N ALA A 157 -13.06 -14.14 -5.33
CA ALA A 157 -14.07 -15.19 -5.54
C ALA A 157 -15.48 -14.82 -5.05
N LEU A 158 -15.60 -13.76 -4.26
CA LEU A 158 -16.90 -13.22 -3.88
C LEU A 158 -17.63 -12.52 -5.05
N ASN A 159 -16.96 -12.18 -6.13
CA ASN A 159 -17.41 -11.67 -7.45
C ASN A 159 -18.54 -10.62 -7.46
N ASP A 160 -19.05 -10.25 -6.29
CA ASP A 160 -20.13 -9.31 -6.11
C ASP A 160 -19.70 -8.20 -5.13
N PRO A 161 -19.58 -6.95 -5.59
CA PRO A 161 -19.17 -5.83 -4.74
C PRO A 161 -20.04 -5.66 -3.48
N GLU A 162 -21.32 -5.97 -3.56
CA GLU A 162 -22.23 -5.88 -2.40
C GLU A 162 -21.97 -7.02 -1.40
N ARG A 163 -21.63 -8.22 -1.87
CA ARG A 163 -21.22 -9.32 -0.98
C ARG A 163 -19.89 -9.02 -0.29
N ILE A 164 -18.93 -8.44 -1.02
CA ILE A 164 -17.66 -8.01 -0.44
C ILE A 164 -17.90 -6.97 0.65
N LYS A 165 -18.73 -5.96 0.40
CA LYS A 165 -19.09 -4.96 1.40
C LYS A 165 -19.78 -5.59 2.61
N ALA A 166 -20.76 -6.47 2.38
CA ALA A 166 -21.50 -7.13 3.45
C ALA A 166 -20.58 -7.99 4.32
N GLU A 167 -19.65 -8.72 3.72
CA GLU A 167 -18.68 -9.53 4.45
C GLU A 167 -17.74 -8.67 5.28
N ILE A 168 -17.21 -7.57 4.71
CA ILE A 168 -16.35 -6.63 5.42
C ILE A 168 -17.11 -5.99 6.60
N GLN A 169 -18.37 -5.60 6.41
CA GLN A 169 -19.22 -5.04 7.47
C GLN A 169 -19.57 -6.04 8.57
N GLN A 170 -19.90 -7.29 8.19
CA GLN A 170 -20.18 -8.36 9.17
C GLN A 170 -18.98 -8.66 10.07
N GLU A 171 -17.79 -8.55 9.54
CA GLU A 171 -16.56 -8.76 10.30
C GLU A 171 -16.11 -7.49 11.07
N GLY A 172 -16.90 -6.40 11.04
CA GLY A 172 -16.63 -5.14 11.76
C GLY A 172 -15.42 -4.37 11.25
N ARG A 173 -15.13 -4.49 9.95
CA ARG A 173 -13.91 -3.92 9.31
C ARG A 173 -14.16 -2.61 8.56
N LEU A 174 -15.39 -2.12 8.54
CA LEU A 174 -15.77 -0.78 8.03
C LEU A 174 -16.58 0.00 9.07
#